data_65c4f8ab30988928f8bde9875af21ffb
#
_entry.id   65c4f8ab30988928f8bde9875af21ffb
#
_cell.length_a   1.000
_cell.length_b   1.000
_cell.length_c   1.000
_cell.angle_alpha   90.00
_cell.angle_beta   90.00
_cell.angle_gamma   90.00
#
_symmetry.space_group_name_H-M   'P 1'
#
loop_
_entity.id
_entity.type
_entity.pdbx_description
1 polymer ?
#
loop_
_entity_poly.entity_id
_entity_poly.type
_entity_poly.pdbx_seq_one_letter_code
_entity_poly.pdbx_strand_id
1 'polypeptide(L)'
;MKNVIIVDYGMGNIRSLYNSLKFLGYNPVFYSEEKNINSNIYILPGVGAFNQAMKLIEEKKISNNLKNFVKNKNNLLLGICLGMQLFFEESSENFKTTGLGMIKGKVKKLSDNKNHILPNVGWFETNIKSDQTFGYLKKFDKQKFYYVHSYIAEP
;
A
#
# COMPACT_ATOMS: atom_id res chain seq x y z
N MET A 1 -7.38 4.78 22.77
CA MET A 1 -7.05 4.93 21.35
C MET A 1 -6.66 3.59 20.78
N LYS A 2 -7.08 3.28 19.52
CA LYS A 2 -6.62 2.05 18.84
C LYS A 2 -5.19 2.24 18.33
N ASN A 3 -4.35 1.24 18.55
CA ASN A 3 -3.02 1.22 17.97
C ASN A 3 -3.11 0.96 16.46
N VAL A 4 -2.30 1.66 15.68
CA VAL A 4 -2.10 1.44 14.25
C VAL A 4 -0.61 1.33 14.00
N ILE A 5 -0.17 0.22 13.44
CA ILE A 5 1.24 -0.01 13.15
C ILE A 5 1.56 0.56 11.76
N ILE A 6 2.51 1.47 11.70
CA ILE A 6 3.11 1.96 10.46
C ILE A 6 4.34 1.11 10.16
N VAL A 7 4.32 0.41 9.04
CA VAL A 7 5.44 -0.44 8.61
C VAL A 7 6.51 0.44 7.97
N ASP A 8 7.52 0.80 8.76
CA ASP A 8 8.66 1.59 8.30
C ASP A 8 9.79 0.69 7.81
N TYR A 9 9.83 0.46 6.51
CA TYR A 9 10.93 -0.26 5.87
C TYR A 9 11.99 0.68 5.24
N GLY A 10 11.84 2.00 5.39
CA GLY A 10 12.80 3.00 4.91
C GLY A 10 12.33 3.78 3.67
N MET A 11 11.15 3.47 3.11
CA MET A 11 10.59 4.19 1.96
C MET A 11 9.13 4.56 2.23
N GLY A 12 8.83 5.85 2.30
CA GLY A 12 7.47 6.34 2.54
C GLY A 12 7.46 7.69 3.26
N ASN A 13 6.39 8.45 3.08
CA ASN A 13 6.16 9.65 3.87
C ASN A 13 5.52 9.28 5.22
N ILE A 14 6.31 8.56 6.04
CA ILE A 14 5.83 7.99 7.31
C ILE A 14 5.41 9.07 8.32
N ARG A 15 6.06 10.24 8.28
CA ARG A 15 5.74 11.33 9.23
C ARG A 15 4.39 11.96 8.94
N SER A 16 4.07 12.17 7.66
CA SER A 16 2.76 12.67 7.25
C SER A 16 1.65 11.68 7.65
N LEU A 17 1.88 10.39 7.39
CA LEU A 17 0.94 9.34 7.80
C LEU A 17 0.76 9.29 9.32
N TYR A 18 1.85 9.36 10.08
CA TYR A 18 1.81 9.40 11.55
C TYR A 18 0.95 10.56 12.05
N ASN A 19 1.20 11.78 11.54
CA ASN A 19 0.45 12.96 11.94
C ASN A 19 -1.04 12.86 11.57
N SER A 20 -1.35 12.34 10.40
CA SER A 20 -2.73 12.12 9.96
C SER A 20 -3.47 11.13 10.86
N LEU A 21 -2.83 10.05 11.25
CA LEU A 21 -3.42 9.07 12.18
C LEU A 21 -3.63 9.65 13.57
N LYS A 22 -2.68 10.45 14.06
CA LYS A 22 -2.84 11.19 15.33
C LYS A 22 -4.03 12.16 15.27
N PHE A 23 -4.15 12.92 14.20
CA PHE A 23 -5.27 13.83 13.98
C PHE A 23 -6.63 13.11 13.98
N LEU A 24 -6.67 11.90 13.42
CA LEU A 24 -7.86 11.03 13.40
C LEU A 24 -8.13 10.31 14.74
N GLY A 25 -7.35 10.55 15.79
CA GLY A 25 -7.57 9.96 17.12
C GLY A 25 -7.03 8.54 17.29
N TYR A 26 -6.17 8.07 16.38
CA TYR A 26 -5.46 6.80 16.54
C TYR A 26 -4.16 6.98 17.33
N ASN A 27 -3.59 5.86 17.77
CA ASN A 27 -2.25 5.79 18.34
C ASN A 27 -1.29 5.12 17.34
N PRO A 28 -0.64 5.87 16.43
CA PRO A 28 0.30 5.30 15.48
C PRO A 28 1.59 4.91 16.18
N VAL A 29 2.10 3.74 15.83
CA VAL A 29 3.35 3.17 16.35
C VAL A 29 4.14 2.62 15.17
N PHE A 30 5.44 2.85 15.14
CA PHE A 30 6.30 2.29 14.10
C PHE A 30 6.53 0.80 14.36
N TYR A 31 6.51 0.03 13.28
CA TYR A 31 6.86 -1.38 13.31
C TYR A 31 8.30 -1.55 13.82
N SER A 32 8.44 -2.38 14.84
CA SER A 32 9.72 -2.76 15.40
C SER A 32 9.64 -4.24 15.80
N GLU A 33 10.64 -5.03 15.43
CA GLU A 33 10.72 -6.45 15.76
C GLU A 33 10.76 -6.71 17.28
N GLU A 34 11.21 -5.71 18.05
CA GLU A 34 11.43 -5.85 19.50
C GLU A 34 10.18 -5.52 20.35
N LYS A 35 9.13 -5.00 19.76
CA LYS A 35 7.94 -4.57 20.52
C LYS A 35 6.72 -5.40 20.17
N ASN A 36 6.25 -6.21 21.13
CA ASN A 36 4.94 -6.85 21.09
C ASN A 36 3.82 -5.81 21.24
N ILE A 37 3.60 -5.02 20.21
CA ILE A 37 2.50 -4.06 20.20
C ILE A 37 1.29 -4.78 19.64
N ASN A 38 0.28 -4.96 20.49
CA ASN A 38 -0.97 -5.57 20.07
C ASN A 38 -1.75 -4.57 19.21
N SER A 39 -1.82 -4.85 17.90
CA SER A 39 -2.65 -4.14 16.94
C SER A 39 -3.13 -5.08 15.85
N ASN A 40 -4.37 -4.90 15.46
CA ASN A 40 -4.96 -5.59 14.31
C ASN A 40 -5.01 -4.71 13.05
N ILE A 41 -4.34 -3.56 13.05
CA ILE A 41 -4.29 -2.63 11.91
C ILE A 41 -2.84 -2.29 11.60
N TYR A 42 -2.41 -2.69 10.40
CA TYR A 42 -1.10 -2.33 9.85
C TYR A 42 -1.29 -1.49 8.61
N ILE A 43 -0.42 -0.50 8.43
CA ILE A 43 -0.36 0.31 7.21
C ILE A 43 1.04 0.17 6.61
N LEU A 44 1.09 -0.25 5.35
CA LEU A 44 2.30 -0.30 4.55
C LEU A 44 2.31 0.91 3.60
N PRO A 45 2.98 2.01 3.95
CA PRO A 45 3.18 3.12 3.03
C PRO A 45 4.26 2.77 2.01
N GLY A 46 4.40 3.59 0.97
CA GLY A 46 5.53 3.46 0.06
C GLY A 46 5.58 4.58 -0.96
N VAL A 47 6.80 5.03 -1.25
CA VAL A 47 7.13 5.93 -2.37
C VAL A 47 8.41 5.45 -3.04
N GLY A 48 8.56 5.66 -4.34
CA GLY A 48 9.75 5.27 -5.09
C GLY A 48 9.58 3.96 -5.86
N ALA A 49 10.68 3.25 -6.13
CA ALA A 49 10.71 2.11 -7.03
C ALA A 49 10.39 0.78 -6.32
N PHE A 50 9.60 -0.07 -6.99
CA PHE A 50 9.15 -1.37 -6.48
C PHE A 50 10.29 -2.29 -6.07
N ASN A 51 11.32 -2.41 -6.92
CA ASN A 51 12.46 -3.29 -6.67
C ASN A 51 13.28 -2.86 -5.44
N GLN A 52 13.44 -1.55 -5.22
CA GLN A 52 14.13 -1.03 -4.04
C GLN A 52 13.32 -1.30 -2.77
N ALA A 53 12.00 -1.11 -2.83
CA ALA A 53 11.11 -1.38 -1.72
C ALA A 53 11.15 -2.85 -1.29
N MET A 54 11.05 -3.78 -2.26
CA MET A 54 11.13 -5.22 -1.96
C MET A 54 12.47 -5.61 -1.36
N LYS A 55 13.57 -5.06 -1.87
CA LYS A 55 14.91 -5.28 -1.30
C LYS A 55 14.96 -4.91 0.18
N LEU A 56 14.48 -3.71 0.54
CA LEU A 56 14.47 -3.25 1.94
C LEU A 56 13.55 -4.08 2.84
N ILE A 57 12.40 -4.50 2.32
CA ILE A 57 11.46 -5.37 3.05
C ILE A 57 12.11 -6.74 3.36
N GLU A 58 12.84 -7.31 2.41
CA GLU A 58 13.53 -8.58 2.61
C GLU A 58 14.74 -8.44 3.54
N GLU A 59 15.56 -7.40 3.37
CA GLU A 59 16.70 -7.10 4.27
C GLU A 59 16.26 -6.93 5.73
N LYS A 60 15.11 -6.29 5.95
CA LYS A 60 14.52 -6.13 7.29
C LYS A 60 13.67 -7.33 7.74
N LYS A 61 13.57 -8.39 6.95
CA LYS A 61 12.82 -9.63 7.26
C LYS A 61 11.33 -9.37 7.57
N ILE A 62 10.75 -8.33 6.97
CA ILE A 62 9.37 -7.90 7.23
C ILE A 62 8.37 -8.78 6.45
N SER A 63 8.75 -9.31 5.29
CA SER A 63 7.88 -10.03 4.35
C SER A 63 7.06 -11.14 5.03
N ASN A 64 7.72 -12.05 5.74
CA ASN A 64 7.05 -13.16 6.42
C ASN A 64 6.09 -12.69 7.53
N ASN A 65 6.45 -11.63 8.24
CA ASN A 65 5.61 -11.09 9.31
C ASN A 65 4.32 -10.49 8.74
N LEU A 66 4.39 -9.76 7.63
CA LEU A 66 3.21 -9.24 6.94
C LEU A 66 2.32 -10.37 6.41
N LYS A 67 2.92 -11.39 5.77
CA LYS A 67 2.18 -12.57 5.29
C LYS A 67 1.48 -13.33 6.41
N ASN A 68 2.12 -13.48 7.55
CA ASN A 68 1.50 -14.13 8.71
C ASN A 68 0.41 -13.25 9.34
N PHE A 69 0.62 -11.94 9.39
CA PHE A 69 -0.35 -11.00 9.92
C PHE A 69 -1.70 -11.08 9.21
N VAL A 70 -1.71 -11.15 7.88
CA VAL A 70 -2.95 -11.19 7.08
C VAL A 70 -3.67 -12.55 7.10
N LYS A 71 -3.05 -13.61 7.63
CA LYS A 71 -3.74 -14.91 7.83
C LYS A 71 -4.90 -14.82 8.82
N ASN A 72 -4.81 -13.91 9.79
CA ASN A 72 -5.92 -13.66 10.70
C ASN A 72 -6.93 -12.71 10.04
N LYS A 73 -8.14 -13.19 9.81
CA LYS A 73 -9.22 -12.44 9.14
C LYS A 73 -9.67 -11.18 9.88
N ASN A 74 -9.35 -11.05 11.17
CA ASN A 74 -9.63 -9.86 11.97
C ASN A 74 -8.57 -8.77 11.80
N ASN A 75 -7.47 -9.06 11.13
CA ASN A 75 -6.40 -8.12 10.87
C ASN A 75 -6.64 -7.36 9.57
N LEU A 76 -6.29 -6.08 9.57
CA LEU A 76 -6.37 -5.19 8.43
C LEU A 76 -4.97 -4.74 8.03
N LEU A 77 -4.56 -5.03 6.81
CA LEU A 77 -3.36 -4.48 6.20
C LEU A 77 -3.76 -3.52 5.08
N LEU A 78 -3.44 -2.24 5.24
CA LEU A 78 -3.69 -1.19 4.27
C LEU A 78 -2.39 -0.84 3.54
N GLY A 79 -2.38 -0.97 2.22
CA GLY A 79 -1.29 -0.47 1.38
C GLY A 79 -1.58 0.93 0.83
N ILE A 80 -0.62 1.83 0.90
CA ILE A 80 -0.74 3.17 0.33
C ILE A 80 0.25 3.32 -0.83
N CYS A 81 -0.27 3.63 -2.02
CA CYS A 81 0.51 3.84 -3.24
C CYS A 81 1.43 2.64 -3.53
N LEU A 82 2.76 2.82 -3.54
CA LEU A 82 3.72 1.73 -3.70
C LEU A 82 3.47 0.59 -2.69
N GLY A 83 3.14 0.91 -1.43
CA GLY A 83 2.82 -0.11 -0.43
C GLY A 83 1.67 -1.05 -0.84
N MET A 84 0.65 -0.55 -1.54
CA MET A 84 -0.42 -1.38 -2.12
C MET A 84 0.12 -2.23 -3.28
N GLN A 85 0.95 -1.65 -4.15
CA GLN A 85 1.54 -2.38 -5.29
C GLN A 85 2.40 -3.57 -4.83
N LEU A 86 3.10 -3.44 -3.70
CA LEU A 86 3.94 -4.51 -3.15
C LEU A 86 3.15 -5.78 -2.76
N PHE A 87 1.82 -5.70 -2.59
CA PHE A 87 1.00 -6.88 -2.28
C PHE A 87 0.89 -7.88 -3.43
N PHE A 88 1.12 -7.44 -4.67
CA PHE A 88 1.00 -8.25 -5.87
C PHE A 88 2.17 -9.22 -6.03
N GLU A 89 2.02 -10.18 -6.98
CA GLU A 89 3.01 -11.23 -7.20
C GLU A 89 4.30 -10.68 -7.79
N GLU A 90 4.21 -9.70 -8.69
CA GLU A 90 5.38 -9.16 -9.40
C GLU A 90 5.15 -7.74 -9.92
N SER A 91 6.25 -7.08 -10.24
CA SER A 91 6.26 -5.82 -10.99
C SER A 91 7.24 -5.88 -12.15
N SER A 92 6.89 -5.17 -13.23
CA SER A 92 7.78 -4.94 -14.37
C SER A 92 8.54 -3.60 -14.30
N GLU A 93 8.48 -2.90 -13.16
CA GLU A 93 9.19 -1.64 -12.98
C GLU A 93 10.71 -1.88 -12.98
N ASN A 94 11.43 -1.18 -13.86
CA ASN A 94 12.85 -1.32 -14.14
C ASN A 94 13.24 -2.71 -14.68
N PHE A 95 12.90 -3.77 -13.96
CA PHE A 95 13.05 -5.18 -14.32
C PHE A 95 12.05 -6.02 -13.53
N LYS A 96 11.86 -7.27 -13.98
CA LYS A 96 10.94 -8.16 -13.29
C LYS A 96 11.37 -8.40 -11.84
N THR A 97 10.54 -7.98 -10.90
CA THR A 97 10.76 -8.11 -9.45
C THR A 97 9.59 -8.82 -8.80
N THR A 98 9.86 -9.84 -8.00
CA THR A 98 8.85 -10.53 -7.20
C THR A 98 8.37 -9.66 -6.05
N GLY A 99 7.04 -9.58 -5.84
CA GLY A 99 6.42 -8.86 -4.74
C GLY A 99 6.10 -9.76 -3.54
N LEU A 100 5.22 -9.29 -2.68
CA LEU A 100 4.80 -10.06 -1.50
C LEU A 100 3.88 -11.24 -1.85
N GLY A 101 3.23 -11.22 -3.02
CA GLY A 101 2.37 -12.32 -3.48
C GLY A 101 1.15 -12.58 -2.58
N MET A 102 0.62 -11.55 -1.96
CA MET A 102 -0.61 -11.63 -1.15
C MET A 102 -1.87 -11.50 -2.01
N ILE A 103 -1.76 -10.83 -3.14
CA ILE A 103 -2.81 -10.63 -4.13
C ILE A 103 -2.29 -11.14 -5.47
N LYS A 104 -3.11 -11.94 -6.18
CA LYS A 104 -2.78 -12.39 -7.53
C LYS A 104 -2.75 -11.21 -8.49
N GLY A 105 -1.90 -11.30 -9.50
CA GLY A 105 -1.76 -10.27 -10.51
C GLY A 105 -0.41 -9.56 -10.44
N LYS A 106 -0.28 -8.50 -11.21
CA LYS A 106 1.01 -7.83 -11.41
C LYS A 106 0.90 -6.33 -11.52
N VAL A 107 2.02 -5.67 -11.27
CA VAL A 107 2.17 -4.22 -11.42
C VAL A 107 2.86 -3.95 -12.77
N LYS A 108 2.18 -3.20 -13.63
CA LYS A 108 2.64 -2.87 -14.98
C LYS A 108 2.69 -1.36 -15.20
N LYS A 109 3.53 -0.94 -16.12
CA LYS A 109 3.51 0.44 -16.61
C LYS A 109 2.19 0.72 -17.32
N LEU A 110 1.59 1.87 -17.01
CA LEU A 110 0.46 2.40 -17.79
C LEU A 110 0.89 2.57 -19.26
N SER A 111 -0.01 2.25 -20.17
CA SER A 111 0.26 2.51 -21.60
C SER A 111 0.35 4.01 -21.85
N ASP A 112 1.50 4.42 -22.37
CA ASP A 112 1.71 5.77 -22.86
C ASP A 112 1.01 5.89 -24.22
N ASN A 113 -0.07 6.66 -24.26
CA ASN A 113 -0.78 6.95 -25.51
C ASN A 113 -1.15 8.42 -25.54
N LYS A 114 -1.64 8.92 -26.71
CA LYS A 114 -1.97 10.33 -26.90
C LYS A 114 -2.93 10.91 -25.85
N ASN A 115 -3.62 10.06 -25.10
CA ASN A 115 -4.60 10.45 -24.10
C ASN A 115 -4.10 10.34 -22.64
N HIS A 116 -2.91 9.75 -22.43
CA HIS A 116 -2.33 9.54 -21.10
C HIS A 116 -0.87 9.94 -21.06
N ILE A 117 -0.61 11.10 -20.48
CA ILE A 117 0.75 11.58 -20.22
C ILE A 117 1.24 10.93 -18.92
N LEU A 118 2.41 10.32 -18.96
CA LEU A 118 3.05 9.74 -17.79
C LEU A 118 4.08 10.69 -17.16
N PRO A 119 4.17 10.75 -15.84
CA PRO A 119 3.32 10.06 -14.85
C PRO A 119 1.89 10.62 -14.80
N ASN A 120 0.92 9.77 -14.45
CA ASN A 120 -0.45 10.21 -14.15
C ASN A 120 -0.43 10.99 -12.83
N VAL A 121 -0.58 12.32 -12.92
CA VAL A 121 -0.48 13.23 -11.76
C VAL A 121 -1.70 14.15 -11.72
N GLY A 122 -2.40 14.16 -10.60
CA GLY A 122 -3.52 15.07 -10.40
C GLY A 122 -4.61 14.55 -9.47
N TRP A 123 -5.66 15.34 -9.36
CA TRP A 123 -6.88 15.00 -8.64
C TRP A 123 -7.88 14.35 -9.59
N PHE A 124 -8.12 13.05 -9.41
CA PHE A 124 -9.04 12.29 -10.25
C PHE A 124 -10.18 11.72 -9.42
N GLU A 125 -11.35 11.67 -10.05
CA GLU A 125 -12.52 11.03 -9.47
C GLU A 125 -12.37 9.53 -9.45
N THR A 126 -12.68 8.92 -8.31
CA THR A 126 -12.65 7.48 -8.14
C THR A 126 -13.99 6.88 -8.51
N ASN A 127 -13.99 5.91 -9.38
CA ASN A 127 -15.17 5.13 -9.75
C ASN A 127 -15.04 3.74 -9.10
N ILE A 128 -15.87 3.48 -8.10
CA ILE A 128 -15.92 2.17 -7.44
C ILE A 128 -16.77 1.24 -8.31
N LYS A 129 -16.15 0.23 -8.89
CA LYS A 129 -16.90 -0.83 -9.55
C LYS A 129 -17.76 -1.53 -8.49
N SER A 130 -19.04 -1.72 -8.80
CA SER A 130 -19.99 -2.35 -7.89
C SER A 130 -19.59 -3.81 -7.65
N ASP A 131 -18.78 -4.05 -6.61
CA ASP A 131 -18.51 -5.37 -6.06
C ASP A 131 -19.18 -5.44 -4.70
N GLN A 132 -19.97 -6.47 -4.49
CA GLN A 132 -20.69 -6.69 -3.23
C GLN A 132 -19.75 -6.91 -2.04
N THR A 133 -18.49 -7.29 -2.30
CA THR A 133 -17.49 -7.64 -1.29
C THR A 133 -16.97 -6.44 -0.50
N PHE A 134 -17.05 -5.23 -1.04
CA PHE A 134 -16.46 -4.02 -0.44
C PHE A 134 -17.47 -2.88 -0.27
N GLY A 135 -18.68 -3.20 0.17
CA GLY A 135 -19.76 -2.20 0.34
C GLY A 135 -19.36 -0.95 1.15
N TYR A 136 -18.42 -1.09 2.08
CA TYR A 136 -17.89 0.04 2.85
C TYR A 136 -17.03 1.02 2.00
N LEU A 137 -16.51 0.60 0.86
CA LEU A 137 -15.77 1.48 -0.06
C LEU A 137 -16.71 2.36 -0.88
N LYS A 138 -18.01 2.02 -0.98
CA LYS A 138 -18.99 2.76 -1.77
C LYS A 138 -19.07 4.24 -1.38
N LYS A 139 -18.80 4.58 -0.14
CA LYS A 139 -18.74 5.98 0.32
C LYS A 139 -17.63 6.81 -0.33
N PHE A 140 -16.67 6.18 -0.98
CA PHE A 140 -15.59 6.84 -1.71
C PHE A 140 -15.87 6.96 -3.21
N ASP A 141 -16.99 6.38 -3.68
CA ASP A 141 -17.39 6.53 -5.07
C ASP A 141 -17.61 8.01 -5.41
N LYS A 142 -17.13 8.42 -6.58
CA LYS A 142 -17.15 9.81 -7.03
C LYS A 142 -16.31 10.79 -6.18
N GLN A 143 -15.61 10.33 -5.16
CA GLN A 143 -14.65 11.17 -4.42
C GLN A 143 -13.38 11.39 -5.24
N LYS A 144 -12.76 12.56 -5.09
CA LYS A 144 -11.50 12.88 -5.75
C LYS A 144 -10.33 12.54 -4.83
N PHE A 145 -9.37 11.82 -5.39
CA PHE A 145 -8.08 11.54 -4.74
C PHE A 145 -6.94 12.05 -5.59
N TYR A 146 -5.82 12.37 -4.94
CA TYR A 146 -4.60 12.75 -5.62
C TYR A 146 -3.80 11.53 -6.01
N TYR A 147 -3.52 11.41 -7.29
CA TYR A 147 -2.73 10.32 -7.86
C TYR A 147 -1.38 10.85 -8.35
N VAL A 148 -0.35 10.03 -8.17
CA VAL A 148 0.98 10.25 -8.74
C VAL A 148 1.61 8.89 -9.02
N HIS A 149 1.49 8.38 -10.25
CA HIS A 149 2.01 7.07 -10.61
C HIS A 149 2.19 6.90 -12.12
N SER A 150 3.12 6.02 -12.50
CA SER A 150 3.29 5.53 -13.88
C SER A 150 2.96 4.05 -14.01
N TYR A 151 2.76 3.36 -12.88
CA TYR A 151 2.49 1.94 -12.82
C TYR A 151 1.16 1.68 -12.14
N ILE A 152 0.44 0.65 -12.58
CA ILE A 152 -0.85 0.22 -12.03
C ILE A 152 -0.81 -1.25 -11.65
N ALA A 153 -1.61 -1.60 -10.66
CA ALA A 153 -1.88 -2.97 -10.29
C ALA A 153 -3.01 -3.55 -11.16
N GLU A 154 -2.77 -4.73 -11.71
CA GLU A 154 -3.75 -5.53 -12.47
C GLU A 154 -3.94 -6.86 -11.72
N PRO A 155 -5.04 -6.99 -10.95
CA PRO A 155 -5.41 -8.25 -10.27
C PRO A 155 -5.91 -9.33 -11.23
#